data_dd52c7e7600efcd935fd42952a472903
#
_entry.id   dd52c7e7600efcd935fd42952a472903
#
_cell.length_a   1.000
_cell.length_b   1.000
_cell.length_c   1.000
_cell.angle_alpha   90.00
_cell.angle_beta   90.00
_cell.angle_gamma   90.00
#
_symmetry.space_group_name_H-M   'P 1'
#
loop_
_entity.id
_entity.type
_entity.pdbx_description
1 polymer ?
#
loop_
_entity_poly.entity_id
_entity_poly.type
_entity_poly.pdbx_seq_one_letter_code
_entity_poly.pdbx_strand_id
1 'polypeptide(L)'
;MKINRPTAAFLLILISIITASAQTKSFPKSDGEIRAVVAEISAARIESDIRKLVSFGTRNTNSSTTDPTRGIGAARDWIFSEFQKISAQCGGCLTVDKQSYIQQKANRVPVPVELTNVVATLKGKSDPSRVYVVSGHYDSMCSNPSDATCDAPGANDDASGTAAVIELARVMSKRNFDATIVFMTVAGEEQGLLGAGYFAEQALQTRLDIEAMFTNDIIGGVTSFKNATNRQTVRVFAEGVPTNESSPEANLRRSTGGENDSPARQLGRFIKETADIYSPKFKVMLVYRRDRYLRGGDHIPFLERGYAAVRFSETNEDYDYQHQNVRTENGKFYGDTPEFVDFSYVANVARINAAALARLALAPARPKNAVMVTTRLGNDTELKWDASTAEDIAGYEIVWRDTVEAFWTNSRFVGNVTSFVMSDMSKDNWFFGIRAIDKLGNKSQVSYPKPSGR
;
A
#
# COMPACT_ATOMS: atom_id res chain seq x y z
N MET A 1 28.58 -37.83 -79.43
CA MET A 1 27.76 -36.79 -78.82
C MET A 1 27.83 -36.97 -77.31
N LYS A 2 28.68 -36.25 -76.60
CA LYS A 2 28.87 -36.35 -75.14
C LYS A 2 28.11 -35.23 -74.49
N ILE A 3 27.13 -35.55 -73.66
CA ILE A 3 26.34 -34.60 -72.92
C ILE A 3 27.02 -34.39 -71.55
N ASN A 4 27.57 -33.17 -71.34
CA ASN A 4 28.08 -32.70 -70.07
C ASN A 4 26.92 -32.30 -69.13
N ARG A 5 26.83 -32.90 -67.97
CA ARG A 5 25.99 -32.44 -66.86
C ARG A 5 26.74 -31.49 -65.97
N PRO A 6 26.22 -30.33 -65.58
CA PRO A 6 26.86 -29.48 -64.56
C PRO A 6 26.53 -29.99 -63.17
N THR A 7 27.59 -30.13 -62.36
CA THR A 7 27.49 -30.44 -60.92
C THR A 7 27.15 -29.15 -60.18
N ALA A 8 25.94 -29.12 -59.55
CA ALA A 8 25.54 -28.01 -58.68
C ALA A 8 26.14 -28.27 -57.27
N ALA A 9 27.07 -27.42 -56.89
CA ALA A 9 27.62 -27.38 -55.52
C ALA A 9 26.62 -26.64 -54.62
N PHE A 10 25.99 -27.34 -53.68
CA PHE A 10 25.16 -26.73 -52.61
C PHE A 10 26.08 -26.20 -51.51
N LEU A 11 26.18 -24.89 -51.39
CA LEU A 11 26.86 -24.22 -50.29
C LEU A 11 25.90 -24.16 -49.10
N LEU A 12 26.10 -25.03 -48.09
CA LEU A 12 25.42 -24.99 -46.81
C LEU A 12 25.99 -23.85 -45.97
N ILE A 13 25.25 -22.73 -45.90
CA ILE A 13 25.52 -21.67 -44.96
C ILE A 13 24.94 -22.10 -43.60
N LEU A 14 25.81 -22.52 -42.68
CA LEU A 14 25.50 -22.70 -41.27
C LEU A 14 25.30 -21.31 -40.64
N ILE A 15 24.08 -20.85 -40.49
CA ILE A 15 23.75 -19.70 -39.63
C ILE A 15 23.78 -20.17 -38.18
N SER A 16 24.89 -19.91 -37.49
CA SER A 16 24.97 -20.07 -36.03
C SER A 16 24.14 -18.98 -35.38
N ILE A 17 22.90 -19.31 -35.00
CA ILE A 17 22.10 -18.46 -34.13
C ILE A 17 22.73 -18.51 -32.73
N ILE A 18 23.56 -17.51 -32.39
CA ILE A 18 23.99 -17.28 -31.01
C ILE A 18 22.77 -16.74 -30.28
N THR A 19 21.99 -17.62 -29.67
CA THR A 19 21.02 -17.23 -28.65
C THR A 19 21.83 -16.76 -27.45
N ALA A 20 21.98 -15.46 -27.32
CA ALA A 20 22.44 -14.85 -26.07
C ALA A 20 21.35 -15.10 -25.02
N SER A 21 21.49 -16.23 -24.32
CA SER A 21 20.70 -16.51 -23.12
C SER A 21 21.10 -15.46 -22.10
N ALA A 22 20.26 -14.45 -21.91
CA ALA A 22 20.40 -13.52 -20.79
C ALA A 22 20.27 -14.37 -19.51
N GLN A 23 21.41 -14.73 -18.93
CA GLN A 23 21.45 -15.39 -17.62
C GLN A 23 20.84 -14.44 -16.61
N THR A 24 19.55 -14.61 -16.31
CA THR A 24 18.91 -13.95 -15.18
C THR A 24 19.62 -14.42 -13.93
N LYS A 25 20.38 -13.51 -13.31
CA LYS A 25 21.07 -13.79 -12.05
C LYS A 25 20.00 -14.18 -11.02
N SER A 26 20.02 -15.45 -10.59
CA SER A 26 19.14 -15.92 -9.53
C SER A 26 19.74 -15.48 -8.20
N PHE A 27 19.03 -14.64 -7.47
CA PHE A 27 19.36 -14.27 -6.10
C PHE A 27 18.70 -15.24 -5.13
N PRO A 28 19.33 -15.57 -3.98
CA PRO A 28 18.65 -16.25 -2.89
C PRO A 28 17.39 -15.45 -2.51
N LYS A 29 16.28 -16.11 -2.25
CA LYS A 29 15.00 -15.42 -2.03
C LYS A 29 14.67 -15.39 -0.55
N SER A 30 14.24 -14.24 -0.02
CA SER A 30 13.59 -14.10 1.29
C SER A 30 12.15 -14.65 1.31
N ASP A 31 11.73 -15.35 0.25
CA ASP A 31 10.40 -15.89 0.04
C ASP A 31 9.87 -16.71 1.24
N GLY A 32 10.73 -17.47 1.92
CA GLY A 32 10.33 -18.31 3.04
C GLY A 32 9.79 -17.52 4.22
N GLU A 33 10.43 -16.42 4.56
CA GLU A 33 10.02 -15.55 5.67
C GLU A 33 8.73 -14.81 5.35
N ILE A 34 8.61 -14.26 4.14
CA ILE A 34 7.39 -13.57 3.69
C ILE A 34 6.21 -14.55 3.65
N ARG A 35 6.40 -15.78 3.13
CA ARG A 35 5.35 -16.82 3.14
C ARG A 35 4.95 -17.22 4.55
N ALA A 36 5.88 -17.29 5.49
CA ALA A 36 5.58 -17.57 6.89
C ALA A 36 4.73 -16.45 7.51
N VAL A 37 5.07 -15.17 7.26
CA VAL A 37 4.25 -14.01 7.68
C VAL A 37 2.83 -14.13 7.13
N VAL A 38 2.69 -14.38 5.83
CA VAL A 38 1.38 -14.51 5.16
C VAL A 38 0.56 -15.67 5.74
N ALA A 39 1.20 -16.81 6.02
CA ALA A 39 0.54 -18.01 6.54
C ALA A 39 0.04 -17.83 7.98
N GLU A 40 0.67 -16.98 8.78
CA GLU A 40 0.28 -16.75 10.17
C GLU A 40 -0.95 -15.82 10.34
N ILE A 41 -1.41 -15.14 9.28
CA ILE A 41 -2.63 -14.31 9.33
C ILE A 41 -3.86 -15.20 9.59
N SER A 42 -4.58 -14.89 10.67
CA SER A 42 -5.69 -15.68 11.19
C SER A 42 -7.03 -14.98 11.04
N ALA A 43 -7.92 -15.55 10.24
CA ALA A 43 -9.30 -15.05 10.10
C ALA A 43 -10.07 -15.10 11.43
N ALA A 44 -9.82 -16.14 12.26
CA ALA A 44 -10.51 -16.28 13.56
C ALA A 44 -10.10 -15.19 14.55
N ARG A 45 -8.85 -14.73 14.53
CA ARG A 45 -8.43 -13.58 15.37
C ARG A 45 -9.04 -12.29 14.87
N ILE A 46 -9.01 -12.05 13.57
CA ILE A 46 -9.65 -10.88 12.94
C ILE A 46 -11.15 -10.85 13.30
N GLU A 47 -11.86 -11.99 13.22
CA GLU A 47 -13.26 -12.09 13.66
C GLU A 47 -13.43 -11.70 15.12
N SER A 48 -12.60 -12.25 16.01
CA SER A 48 -12.62 -11.95 17.44
C SER A 48 -12.45 -10.45 17.71
N ASP A 49 -11.51 -9.81 17.02
CA ASP A 49 -11.19 -8.39 17.19
C ASP A 49 -12.32 -7.51 16.62
N ILE A 50 -12.88 -7.84 15.46
CA ILE A 50 -14.06 -7.15 14.89
C ILE A 50 -15.24 -7.24 15.86
N ARG A 51 -15.58 -8.44 16.36
CA ARG A 51 -16.68 -8.63 17.33
C ARG A 51 -16.45 -7.85 18.62
N LYS A 52 -15.20 -7.74 19.07
CA LYS A 52 -14.85 -6.94 20.24
C LYS A 52 -15.04 -5.45 19.97
N LEU A 53 -14.60 -4.93 18.82
CA LEU A 53 -14.82 -3.53 18.44
C LEU A 53 -16.32 -3.19 18.35
N VAL A 54 -17.10 -4.06 17.73
CA VAL A 54 -18.56 -3.93 17.65
C VAL A 54 -19.20 -3.90 19.04
N SER A 55 -18.70 -4.66 20.00
CA SER A 55 -19.28 -4.75 21.36
C SER A 55 -19.26 -3.43 22.13
N PHE A 56 -18.51 -2.42 21.68
CA PHE A 56 -18.52 -1.08 22.25
C PHE A 56 -19.76 -0.25 21.84
N GLY A 57 -20.67 -0.80 21.05
CA GLY A 57 -21.97 -0.25 20.67
C GLY A 57 -21.87 0.92 19.69
N THR A 58 -21.09 1.93 20.01
CA THR A 58 -20.68 3.02 19.10
C THR A 58 -19.20 3.29 19.30
N ARG A 59 -18.54 3.74 18.23
CA ARG A 59 -17.18 4.27 18.29
C ARG A 59 -17.13 5.66 17.65
N ASN A 60 -18.29 6.36 17.62
CA ASN A 60 -18.33 7.70 17.06
C ASN A 60 -17.30 8.61 17.77
N THR A 61 -16.57 9.38 17.00
CA THR A 61 -15.52 10.29 17.52
C THR A 61 -16.03 11.27 18.58
N ASN A 62 -17.32 11.65 18.51
CA ASN A 62 -17.94 12.53 19.49
C ASN A 62 -18.51 11.77 20.72
N SER A 63 -18.40 10.44 20.77
CA SER A 63 -18.90 9.63 21.88
C SER A 63 -18.00 9.70 23.11
N SER A 64 -18.37 9.01 24.20
CA SER A 64 -17.63 9.03 25.46
C SER A 64 -16.18 8.61 25.29
N THR A 65 -15.27 9.41 25.81
CA THR A 65 -13.82 9.11 25.89
C THR A 65 -13.42 8.46 27.20
N THR A 66 -14.36 8.33 28.18
CA THR A 66 -14.09 7.86 29.55
C THR A 66 -14.93 6.66 30.00
N ASP A 67 -16.04 6.33 29.30
CA ASP A 67 -16.81 5.12 29.58
C ASP A 67 -15.96 3.88 29.21
N PRO A 68 -15.77 2.92 30.16
CA PRO A 68 -14.90 1.76 29.91
C PRO A 68 -15.55 0.68 29.02
N THR A 69 -16.85 0.77 28.74
CA THR A 69 -17.63 -0.27 28.06
C THR A 69 -18.24 0.17 26.74
N ARG A 70 -18.43 1.48 26.53
CA ARG A 70 -19.08 2.03 25.34
C ARG A 70 -18.34 3.28 24.85
N GLY A 71 -18.30 3.46 23.54
CA GLY A 71 -17.80 4.67 22.90
C GLY A 71 -16.34 4.57 22.44
N ILE A 72 -15.88 5.70 21.88
CA ILE A 72 -14.56 5.81 21.27
C ILE A 72 -13.41 5.55 22.26
N GLY A 73 -13.57 5.99 23.53
CA GLY A 73 -12.57 5.80 24.58
C GLY A 73 -12.37 4.34 24.93
N ALA A 74 -13.44 3.55 25.06
CA ALA A 74 -13.37 2.13 25.34
C ALA A 74 -12.64 1.36 24.22
N ALA A 75 -12.93 1.69 22.97
CA ALA A 75 -12.26 1.10 21.81
C ALA A 75 -10.77 1.47 21.75
N ARG A 76 -10.44 2.76 21.93
CA ARG A 76 -9.06 3.25 22.03
C ARG A 76 -8.24 2.50 23.06
N ASP A 77 -8.77 2.36 24.28
CA ASP A 77 -8.04 1.75 25.39
C ASP A 77 -7.90 0.24 25.22
N TRP A 78 -8.87 -0.41 24.61
CA TRP A 78 -8.77 -1.81 24.24
C TRP A 78 -7.72 -2.03 23.15
N ILE A 79 -7.71 -1.25 22.06
CA ILE A 79 -6.70 -1.34 20.99
C ILE A 79 -5.29 -1.12 21.57
N PHE A 80 -5.13 -0.09 22.40
CA PHE A 80 -3.86 0.19 23.06
C PHE A 80 -3.39 -1.03 23.88
N SER A 81 -4.30 -1.64 24.63
CA SER A 81 -3.98 -2.84 25.42
C SER A 81 -3.60 -4.04 24.53
N GLU A 82 -4.23 -4.23 23.37
CA GLU A 82 -3.87 -5.30 22.43
C GLU A 82 -2.47 -5.09 21.86
N PHE A 83 -2.10 -3.88 21.44
CA PHE A 83 -0.75 -3.59 21.00
C PHE A 83 0.30 -3.76 22.13
N GLN A 84 -0.03 -3.40 23.38
CA GLN A 84 0.84 -3.67 24.52
C GLN A 84 1.03 -5.18 24.78
N LYS A 85 -0.04 -5.98 24.64
CA LYS A 85 0.06 -7.45 24.76
C LYS A 85 0.96 -8.04 23.68
N ILE A 86 0.80 -7.56 22.44
CA ILE A 86 1.66 -7.97 21.32
C ILE A 86 3.11 -7.59 21.61
N SER A 87 3.36 -6.37 22.07
CA SER A 87 4.71 -5.92 22.45
C SER A 87 5.32 -6.79 23.55
N ALA A 88 4.55 -7.11 24.58
CA ALA A 88 5.02 -7.99 25.66
C ALA A 88 5.39 -9.40 25.14
N GLN A 89 4.60 -9.95 24.21
CA GLN A 89 4.84 -11.28 23.61
C GLN A 89 6.12 -11.34 22.76
N CYS A 90 6.59 -10.23 22.23
CA CYS A 90 7.85 -10.13 21.47
C CYS A 90 9.02 -9.54 22.29
N GLY A 91 8.88 -9.44 23.61
CA GLY A 91 9.93 -8.92 24.48
C GLY A 91 10.12 -7.39 24.43
N GLY A 92 9.04 -6.64 24.15
CA GLY A 92 9.07 -5.18 24.09
C GLY A 92 9.48 -4.63 22.71
N CYS A 93 9.26 -5.40 21.66
CA CYS A 93 9.71 -5.01 20.29
C CYS A 93 8.90 -3.86 19.68
N LEU A 94 7.69 -3.60 20.18
CA LEU A 94 6.86 -2.48 19.73
C LEU A 94 6.91 -1.33 20.74
N THR A 95 7.15 -0.12 20.26
CA THR A 95 6.78 1.09 20.99
C THR A 95 5.30 1.37 20.74
N VAL A 96 4.51 1.53 21.80
CA VAL A 96 3.06 1.74 21.69
C VAL A 96 2.68 3.06 22.32
N ASP A 97 2.10 3.95 21.53
CA ASP A 97 1.80 5.32 21.92
C ASP A 97 0.33 5.68 21.66
N LYS A 98 -0.20 6.57 22.47
CA LYS A 98 -1.45 7.31 22.24
C LYS A 98 -1.10 8.70 21.75
N GLN A 99 -1.32 8.97 20.48
CA GLN A 99 -1.10 10.30 19.89
C GLN A 99 -2.40 11.11 20.00
N SER A 100 -2.50 11.95 21.03
CA SER A 100 -3.72 12.71 21.34
C SER A 100 -3.57 14.19 21.06
N TYR A 101 -4.69 14.82 20.68
CA TYR A 101 -4.84 16.28 20.57
C TYR A 101 -6.29 16.68 20.78
N ILE A 102 -6.52 17.98 21.03
CA ILE A 102 -7.89 18.50 21.10
C ILE A 102 -8.32 18.99 19.72
N GLN A 103 -9.23 18.24 19.11
CA GLN A 103 -9.90 18.66 17.89
C GLN A 103 -10.92 19.75 18.23
N GLN A 104 -10.75 20.91 17.63
CA GLN A 104 -11.68 22.02 17.77
C GLN A 104 -12.98 21.75 16.98
N LYS A 105 -14.03 22.50 17.27
CA LYS A 105 -15.29 22.43 16.53
C LYS A 105 -15.05 22.44 15.01
N ALA A 106 -15.66 21.48 14.32
CA ALA A 106 -15.60 21.31 12.88
C ALA A 106 -16.97 20.90 12.34
N ASN A 107 -17.10 20.64 11.03
CA ASN A 107 -18.38 20.33 10.39
C ASN A 107 -19.15 19.18 11.08
N ARG A 108 -18.45 18.07 11.41
CA ARG A 108 -19.06 16.89 12.06
C ARG A 108 -18.61 16.72 13.51
N VAL A 109 -17.94 17.72 14.06
CA VAL A 109 -17.48 17.78 15.45
C VAL A 109 -18.12 19.01 16.10
N PRO A 110 -19.28 18.87 16.77
CA PRO A 110 -20.08 20.01 17.26
C PRO A 110 -19.46 20.76 18.44
N VAL A 111 -18.62 20.08 19.23
CA VAL A 111 -17.89 20.62 20.38
C VAL A 111 -16.45 20.13 20.35
N PRO A 112 -15.50 20.83 21.00
CA PRO A 112 -14.13 20.31 21.10
C PRO A 112 -14.10 18.92 21.75
N VAL A 113 -13.32 18.00 21.16
CA VAL A 113 -13.17 16.62 21.61
C VAL A 113 -11.70 16.20 21.60
N GLU A 114 -11.28 15.39 22.59
CA GLU A 114 -10.00 14.73 22.54
C GLU A 114 -10.01 13.62 21.51
N LEU A 115 -9.16 13.74 20.50
CA LEU A 115 -8.99 12.77 19.44
C LEU A 115 -7.64 12.07 19.63
N THR A 116 -7.63 10.74 19.55
CA THR A 116 -6.44 9.94 19.84
C THR A 116 -6.23 8.88 18.76
N ASN A 117 -5.09 8.89 18.10
CA ASN A 117 -4.60 7.75 17.33
C ASN A 117 -3.87 6.77 18.26
N VAL A 118 -4.01 5.48 18.02
CA VAL A 118 -3.21 4.45 18.69
C VAL A 118 -2.17 3.93 17.72
N VAL A 119 -0.89 4.10 18.06
CA VAL A 119 0.25 3.87 17.17
C VAL A 119 1.17 2.84 17.78
N ALA A 120 1.47 1.76 17.04
CA ALA A 120 2.47 0.78 17.43
C ALA A 120 3.60 0.78 16.38
N THR A 121 4.83 0.98 16.82
CA THR A 121 6.00 1.11 15.95
C THR A 121 6.95 -0.06 16.15
N LEU A 122 7.17 -0.82 15.06
CA LEU A 122 8.22 -1.83 14.96
C LEU A 122 9.45 -1.20 14.31
N LYS A 123 10.44 -0.87 15.13
CA LYS A 123 11.64 -0.18 14.66
C LYS A 123 12.48 -1.07 13.75
N GLY A 124 12.88 -0.54 12.59
CA GLY A 124 13.80 -1.19 11.68
C GLY A 124 15.20 -1.35 12.23
N LYS A 125 15.94 -2.36 11.75
CA LYS A 125 17.29 -2.68 12.25
C LYS A 125 18.40 -1.93 11.55
N SER A 126 18.44 -2.00 10.22
CA SER A 126 19.54 -1.44 9.41
C SER A 126 19.22 -0.07 8.85
N ASP A 127 17.93 0.22 8.58
CA ASP A 127 17.45 1.50 8.07
C ASP A 127 16.21 2.01 8.83
N PRO A 128 16.34 2.31 10.14
CA PRO A 128 15.21 2.68 10.98
C PRO A 128 14.58 4.03 10.62
N SER A 129 15.25 4.85 9.83
CA SER A 129 14.73 6.15 9.37
C SER A 129 13.70 6.02 8.27
N ARG A 130 13.74 4.95 7.51
CA ARG A 130 12.79 4.65 6.45
C ARG A 130 11.53 4.00 7.04
N VAL A 131 10.37 4.54 6.73
CA VAL A 131 9.11 4.20 7.40
C VAL A 131 8.06 3.74 6.42
N TYR A 132 7.36 2.67 6.79
CA TYR A 132 6.15 2.19 6.13
C TYR A 132 4.99 2.24 7.12
N VAL A 133 3.84 2.80 6.70
CA VAL A 133 2.67 2.97 7.56
C VAL A 133 1.54 2.09 7.04
N VAL A 134 0.84 1.42 7.95
CA VAL A 134 -0.43 0.75 7.65
C VAL A 134 -1.49 1.18 8.64
N SER A 135 -2.69 1.54 8.15
CA SER A 135 -3.78 2.03 9.00
C SER A 135 -5.14 1.40 8.70
N GLY A 136 -6.03 1.54 9.67
CA GLY A 136 -7.48 1.45 9.61
C GLY A 136 -8.05 2.42 10.62
N HIS A 137 -9.30 2.89 10.44
CA HIS A 137 -9.91 3.79 11.41
C HIS A 137 -10.77 3.03 12.40
N TYR A 138 -10.66 3.37 13.67
CA TYR A 138 -11.42 2.66 14.69
C TYR A 138 -12.70 3.39 15.13
N ASP A 139 -12.92 4.62 14.65
CA ASP A 139 -14.19 5.29 14.79
C ASP A 139 -15.25 4.68 13.87
N SER A 140 -16.50 4.94 14.15
CA SER A 140 -17.65 4.48 13.37
C SER A 140 -18.78 5.50 13.46
N MET A 141 -19.70 5.47 12.50
CA MET A 141 -20.89 6.33 12.53
C MET A 141 -22.16 5.60 12.12
N CYS A 142 -23.29 6.09 12.59
CA CYS A 142 -24.61 5.77 12.03
C CYS A 142 -24.96 6.77 10.90
N SER A 143 -26.21 6.85 10.48
CA SER A 143 -26.63 7.75 9.40
C SER A 143 -26.42 9.24 9.70
N ASN A 144 -26.30 9.63 10.97
CA ASN A 144 -25.89 10.96 11.39
C ASN A 144 -24.44 10.95 11.91
N PRO A 145 -23.46 11.48 11.19
CA PRO A 145 -22.03 11.42 11.60
C PRO A 145 -21.71 12.17 12.89
N SER A 146 -22.60 13.06 13.34
CA SER A 146 -22.43 13.81 14.60
C SER A 146 -23.18 13.19 15.77
N ASP A 147 -23.94 12.11 15.58
CA ASP A 147 -24.68 11.46 16.67
C ASP A 147 -23.73 10.55 17.47
N ALA A 148 -23.41 11.01 18.68
CA ALA A 148 -22.53 10.32 19.61
C ALA A 148 -23.20 9.16 20.37
N THR A 149 -24.51 8.98 20.23
CA THR A 149 -25.34 8.11 21.08
C THR A 149 -25.95 6.91 20.35
N CYS A 150 -26.13 7.00 19.03
CA CYS A 150 -26.67 5.93 18.22
C CYS A 150 -25.81 4.67 18.28
N ASP A 151 -26.45 3.51 18.09
CA ASP A 151 -25.71 2.27 17.86
C ASP A 151 -25.08 2.33 16.46
N ALA A 152 -23.75 2.30 16.42
CA ALA A 152 -22.94 2.33 15.23
C ALA A 152 -21.87 1.23 15.32
N PRO A 153 -22.25 -0.04 15.08
CA PRO A 153 -21.35 -1.19 15.24
C PRO A 153 -20.11 -1.10 14.35
N GLY A 154 -20.25 -0.59 13.10
CA GLY A 154 -19.14 -0.36 12.18
C GLY A 154 -18.28 -1.61 12.02
N ALA A 155 -18.90 -2.78 11.74
CA ALA A 155 -18.16 -4.03 11.66
C ALA A 155 -17.26 -4.11 10.43
N ASN A 156 -17.76 -3.61 9.30
CA ASN A 156 -17.01 -3.49 8.06
C ASN A 156 -16.35 -2.11 7.94
N ASP A 157 -17.04 -1.06 8.35
CA ASP A 157 -16.59 0.34 8.32
C ASP A 157 -16.36 0.88 9.76
N ASP A 158 -15.14 0.83 10.39
CA ASP A 158 -13.99 0.13 9.85
C ASP A 158 -13.30 -0.75 10.93
N ALA A 159 -14.12 -1.55 11.65
CA ALA A 159 -13.52 -2.56 12.50
C ALA A 159 -12.74 -3.60 11.65
N SER A 160 -13.09 -3.77 10.36
CA SER A 160 -12.40 -4.69 9.45
C SER A 160 -10.95 -4.28 9.22
N GLY A 161 -10.70 -3.01 8.89
CA GLY A 161 -9.35 -2.48 8.70
C GLY A 161 -8.58 -2.37 10.02
N THR A 162 -9.23 -1.92 11.09
CA THR A 162 -8.62 -1.86 12.43
C THR A 162 -8.13 -3.24 12.90
N ALA A 163 -8.97 -4.30 12.77
CA ALA A 163 -8.58 -5.67 13.14
C ALA A 163 -7.46 -6.21 12.24
N ALA A 164 -7.46 -5.88 10.95
CA ALA A 164 -6.36 -6.25 10.06
C ALA A 164 -5.03 -5.61 10.51
N VAL A 165 -5.03 -4.34 10.94
CA VAL A 165 -3.84 -3.65 11.45
C VAL A 165 -3.32 -4.29 12.74
N ILE A 166 -4.19 -4.67 13.68
CA ILE A 166 -3.81 -5.37 14.91
C ILE A 166 -3.19 -6.75 14.57
N GLU A 167 -3.80 -7.48 13.64
CA GLU A 167 -3.28 -8.79 13.22
C GLU A 167 -1.94 -8.68 12.50
N LEU A 168 -1.74 -7.64 11.66
CA LEU A 168 -0.46 -7.34 11.02
C LEU A 168 0.62 -7.06 12.07
N ALA A 169 0.33 -6.24 13.07
CA ALA A 169 1.28 -5.99 14.18
C ALA A 169 1.66 -7.30 14.88
N ARG A 170 0.69 -8.18 15.14
CA ARG A 170 0.93 -9.48 15.82
C ARG A 170 1.86 -10.40 15.03
N VAL A 171 1.68 -10.52 13.72
CA VAL A 171 2.48 -11.46 12.92
C VAL A 171 3.85 -10.87 12.57
N MET A 172 3.93 -9.56 12.33
CA MET A 172 5.17 -8.91 11.90
C MET A 172 6.11 -8.62 13.07
N SER A 173 5.59 -8.38 14.28
CA SER A 173 6.40 -8.14 15.49
C SER A 173 7.34 -9.30 15.87
N LYS A 174 7.08 -10.51 15.37
CA LYS A 174 7.94 -11.68 15.61
C LYS A 174 9.17 -11.74 14.71
N ARG A 175 9.39 -10.74 13.87
CA ARG A 175 10.41 -10.73 12.82
C ARG A 175 11.22 -9.44 12.84
N ASN A 176 12.32 -9.49 12.10
CA ASN A 176 13.22 -8.35 11.97
C ASN A 176 13.11 -7.81 10.53
N PHE A 177 12.94 -6.51 10.42
CA PHE A 177 12.92 -5.80 9.15
C PHE A 177 14.03 -4.75 9.13
N ASP A 178 14.47 -4.37 7.95
CA ASP A 178 15.47 -3.31 7.78
C ASP A 178 14.85 -1.94 8.05
N ALA A 179 13.67 -1.69 7.52
CA ALA A 179 12.93 -0.46 7.71
C ALA A 179 11.91 -0.55 8.85
N THR A 180 11.54 0.60 9.39
CA THR A 180 10.52 0.75 10.43
C THR A 180 9.11 0.54 9.84
N ILE A 181 8.26 -0.17 10.58
CA ILE A 181 6.84 -0.35 10.25
C ILE A 181 5.99 0.27 11.35
N VAL A 182 5.05 1.11 10.98
CA VAL A 182 4.08 1.75 11.86
C VAL A 182 2.71 1.16 11.62
N PHE A 183 2.14 0.53 12.64
CA PHE A 183 0.78 0.04 12.69
C PHE A 183 -0.06 1.09 13.41
N MET A 184 -0.99 1.72 12.70
CA MET A 184 -1.72 2.87 13.20
C MET A 184 -3.22 2.64 13.11
N THR A 185 -3.95 2.84 14.21
CA THR A 185 -5.40 2.95 14.19
C THR A 185 -5.79 4.38 14.50
N VAL A 186 -6.59 4.99 13.63
CA VAL A 186 -6.91 6.42 13.69
C VAL A 186 -8.34 6.66 14.11
N ALA A 187 -8.62 7.83 14.66
CA ALA A 187 -9.96 8.29 14.97
C ALA A 187 -10.33 9.52 14.13
N GLY A 188 -11.63 9.73 13.92
CA GLY A 188 -12.14 10.89 13.22
C GLY A 188 -12.02 10.82 11.71
N GLU A 189 -11.92 9.62 11.13
CA GLU A 189 -12.06 9.43 9.69
C GLU A 189 -13.41 9.93 9.23
N GLU A 190 -14.47 9.47 9.87
CA GLU A 190 -15.86 9.77 9.59
C GLU A 190 -16.23 11.24 9.80
N GLN A 191 -15.45 11.95 10.58
CA GLN A 191 -15.63 13.39 10.82
C GLN A 191 -14.71 14.25 9.92
N GLY A 192 -13.95 13.65 9.01
CA GLY A 192 -13.16 14.35 7.99
C GLY A 192 -11.67 14.06 8.01
N LEU A 193 -11.28 12.79 8.15
CA LEU A 193 -9.90 12.30 8.09
C LEU A 193 -8.98 12.92 9.16
N LEU A 194 -9.55 13.23 10.34
CA LEU A 194 -8.92 14.11 11.33
C LEU A 194 -7.66 13.50 11.92
N GLY A 195 -7.72 12.24 12.38
CA GLY A 195 -6.58 11.55 12.98
C GLY A 195 -5.45 11.28 11.99
N ALA A 196 -5.78 10.83 10.81
CA ALA A 196 -4.81 10.63 9.72
C ALA A 196 -4.18 11.96 9.29
N GLY A 197 -4.99 13.04 9.20
CA GLY A 197 -4.52 14.39 8.92
C GLY A 197 -3.53 14.91 9.96
N TYR A 198 -3.82 14.68 11.24
CA TYR A 198 -2.93 15.06 12.33
C TYR A 198 -1.60 14.28 12.27
N PHE A 199 -1.64 12.96 12.10
CA PHE A 199 -0.42 12.15 11.99
C PHE A 199 0.43 12.58 10.79
N ALA A 200 -0.17 12.73 9.61
CA ALA A 200 0.53 13.13 8.39
C ALA A 200 1.18 14.52 8.51
N GLU A 201 0.52 15.46 9.21
CA GLU A 201 1.07 16.77 9.49
C GLU A 201 2.29 16.70 10.42
N GLN A 202 2.20 15.92 11.51
CA GLN A 202 3.32 15.69 12.42
C GLN A 202 4.49 15.01 11.72
N ALA A 203 4.21 14.05 10.85
CA ALA A 203 5.22 13.36 10.03
C ALA A 203 5.96 14.35 9.11
N LEU A 204 5.23 15.28 8.47
CA LEU A 204 5.82 16.31 7.62
C LEU A 204 6.70 17.27 8.44
N GLN A 205 6.22 17.74 9.59
CA GLN A 205 6.94 18.68 10.46
C GLN A 205 8.23 18.06 11.02
N THR A 206 8.20 16.77 11.37
CA THR A 206 9.36 16.01 11.87
C THR A 206 10.22 15.42 10.75
N ARG A 207 9.84 15.62 9.49
CA ARG A 207 10.54 15.07 8.30
C ARG A 207 10.67 13.55 8.35
N LEU A 208 9.64 12.86 8.80
CA LEU A 208 9.61 11.41 8.81
C LEU A 208 9.64 10.88 7.37
N ASP A 209 10.59 9.99 7.04
CA ASP A 209 10.78 9.44 5.69
C ASP A 209 9.77 8.30 5.43
N ILE A 210 8.50 8.66 5.23
CA ILE A 210 7.44 7.70 4.90
C ILE A 210 7.52 7.39 3.41
N GLU A 211 8.02 6.19 3.06
CA GLU A 211 8.10 5.74 1.67
C GLU A 211 6.80 5.12 1.13
N ALA A 212 5.94 4.60 2.02
CA ALA A 212 4.60 4.13 1.65
C ALA A 212 3.63 4.16 2.84
N MET A 213 2.36 4.42 2.53
CA MET A 213 1.23 4.34 3.47
C MET A 213 0.09 3.52 2.85
N PHE A 214 -0.42 2.56 3.62
CA PHE A 214 -1.58 1.72 3.28
C PHE A 214 -2.73 2.05 4.22
N THR A 215 -3.89 2.42 3.69
CA THR A 215 -5.10 2.41 4.50
C THR A 215 -5.99 1.24 4.11
N ASN A 216 -6.55 0.56 5.09
CA ASN A 216 -7.54 -0.50 4.93
C ASN A 216 -8.85 0.06 5.46
N ASP A 217 -9.85 0.16 4.59
CA ASP A 217 -11.11 0.80 4.93
C ASP A 217 -12.21 0.19 4.07
N ILE A 218 -13.18 -0.45 4.72
CA ILE A 218 -14.22 -1.30 4.15
C ILE A 218 -13.60 -2.48 3.40
N ILE A 219 -13.04 -3.43 4.13
CA ILE A 219 -12.35 -4.59 3.55
C ILE A 219 -12.98 -5.94 3.93
N GLY A 220 -14.26 -5.96 4.29
CA GLY A 220 -14.96 -7.16 4.77
C GLY A 220 -16.21 -7.55 3.99
N GLY A 221 -16.79 -6.67 3.20
CA GLY A 221 -17.98 -6.95 2.40
C GLY A 221 -17.65 -7.68 1.10
N VAL A 222 -18.38 -8.72 0.80
CA VAL A 222 -18.20 -9.53 -0.42
C VAL A 222 -19.43 -9.57 -1.31
N THR A 223 -20.55 -9.08 -0.83
CA THR A 223 -21.85 -9.13 -1.51
C THR A 223 -22.43 -7.73 -1.64
N SER A 224 -22.78 -7.31 -2.84
CA SER A 224 -23.47 -6.04 -3.09
C SER A 224 -24.97 -6.12 -2.77
N PHE A 225 -25.63 -4.98 -2.68
CA PHE A 225 -27.08 -4.88 -2.49
C PHE A 225 -27.91 -5.61 -3.55
N LYS A 226 -27.34 -6.00 -4.70
CA LYS A 226 -27.94 -6.85 -5.73
C LYS A 226 -27.52 -8.31 -5.63
N ASN A 227 -26.97 -8.75 -4.50
CA ASN A 227 -26.46 -10.10 -4.24
C ASN A 227 -25.35 -10.57 -5.19
N ALA A 228 -24.69 -9.65 -5.91
CA ALA A 228 -23.48 -9.98 -6.66
C ALA A 228 -22.33 -10.18 -5.69
N THR A 229 -21.70 -11.37 -5.72
CA THR A 229 -20.66 -11.75 -4.77
C THR A 229 -19.28 -11.75 -5.42
N ASN A 230 -18.28 -11.15 -4.77
CA ASN A 230 -16.87 -11.22 -5.16
C ASN A 230 -15.97 -11.43 -3.94
N ARG A 231 -15.51 -12.66 -3.73
CA ARG A 231 -14.64 -13.08 -2.63
C ARG A 231 -13.17 -13.16 -2.99
N GLN A 232 -12.80 -12.78 -4.21
CA GLN A 232 -11.46 -13.04 -4.74
C GLN A 232 -10.75 -11.79 -5.23
N THR A 233 -11.32 -10.60 -5.02
CA THR A 233 -10.74 -9.36 -5.53
C THR A 233 -10.86 -8.24 -4.52
N VAL A 234 -9.76 -7.54 -4.24
CA VAL A 234 -9.72 -6.26 -3.51
C VAL A 234 -9.33 -5.14 -4.46
N ARG A 235 -9.96 -3.96 -4.31
CA ARG A 235 -9.52 -2.75 -4.99
C ARG A 235 -8.34 -2.13 -4.26
N VAL A 236 -7.38 -1.60 -5.02
CA VAL A 236 -6.31 -0.73 -4.51
C VAL A 236 -6.36 0.56 -5.31
N PHE A 237 -6.74 1.65 -4.65
CA PHE A 237 -6.77 2.98 -5.25
C PHE A 237 -5.38 3.60 -5.20
N ALA A 238 -4.92 4.09 -6.36
CA ALA A 238 -3.62 4.72 -6.52
C ALA A 238 -3.74 5.93 -7.43
N GLU A 239 -3.49 7.14 -6.91
CA GLU A 239 -3.58 8.36 -7.71
C GLU A 239 -2.52 8.41 -8.80
N GLY A 240 -2.86 9.01 -9.95
CA GLY A 240 -1.92 9.22 -11.06
C GLY A 240 -1.29 10.60 -11.04
N VAL A 241 -2.11 11.60 -10.81
CA VAL A 241 -1.67 12.99 -10.67
C VAL A 241 -1.49 13.26 -9.18
N PRO A 242 -0.27 13.58 -8.72
CA PRO A 242 -0.03 13.88 -7.31
C PRO A 242 -0.91 15.04 -6.83
N THR A 243 -1.59 14.83 -5.72
CA THR A 243 -2.51 15.84 -5.17
C THR A 243 -1.78 17.14 -4.79
N ASN A 244 -0.50 17.05 -4.41
CA ASN A 244 0.35 18.19 -4.04
C ASN A 244 1.19 18.74 -5.21
N GLU A 245 0.91 18.34 -6.46
CA GLU A 245 1.71 18.71 -7.63
C GLU A 245 1.72 20.21 -7.86
N SER A 246 2.91 20.79 -7.99
CA SER A 246 3.08 22.19 -8.38
C SER A 246 2.85 22.41 -9.88
N SER A 247 2.61 23.68 -10.29
CA SER A 247 2.42 24.00 -11.72
C SER A 247 3.62 23.62 -12.60
N PRO A 248 4.89 23.79 -12.19
CA PRO A 248 6.03 23.31 -12.95
C PRO A 248 6.05 21.78 -13.10
N GLU A 249 5.74 21.04 -12.04
CA GLU A 249 5.65 19.57 -12.08
C GLU A 249 4.51 19.10 -12.97
N ALA A 250 3.35 19.74 -12.94
CA ALA A 250 2.24 19.46 -13.83
C ALA A 250 2.61 19.67 -15.32
N ASN A 251 3.36 20.72 -15.62
CA ASN A 251 3.85 20.98 -16.98
C ASN A 251 4.86 19.90 -17.42
N LEU A 252 5.78 19.51 -16.54
CA LEU A 252 6.74 18.46 -16.81
C LEU A 252 6.05 17.13 -17.06
N ARG A 253 5.12 16.74 -16.19
CA ARG A 253 4.34 15.51 -16.31
C ARG A 253 3.59 15.44 -17.65
N ARG A 254 2.90 16.54 -18.05
CA ARG A 254 2.22 16.61 -19.35
C ARG A 254 3.19 16.45 -20.54
N SER A 255 4.40 17.02 -20.41
CA SER A 255 5.39 16.97 -21.48
C SER A 255 6.10 15.63 -21.61
N THR A 256 6.03 14.78 -20.57
CA THR A 256 6.73 13.48 -20.49
C THR A 256 5.79 12.29 -20.47
N GLY A 257 4.46 12.51 -20.49
CA GLY A 257 3.48 11.42 -20.40
C GLY A 257 3.46 10.70 -19.05
N GLY A 258 3.84 11.39 -17.96
CA GLY A 258 4.03 10.80 -16.63
C GLY A 258 2.74 10.57 -15.81
N GLU A 259 1.55 10.57 -16.44
CA GLU A 259 0.26 10.44 -15.76
C GLU A 259 0.09 9.11 -15.01
N ASN A 260 0.85 8.08 -15.42
CA ASN A 260 0.80 6.75 -14.81
C ASN A 260 1.99 6.42 -13.91
N ASP A 261 2.83 7.39 -13.57
CA ASP A 261 4.12 7.12 -12.93
C ASP A 261 4.34 7.87 -11.60
N SER A 262 3.25 8.32 -10.97
CA SER A 262 3.28 8.88 -9.62
C SER A 262 3.84 7.86 -8.60
N PRO A 263 4.37 8.32 -7.46
CA PRO A 263 4.79 7.44 -6.37
C PRO A 263 3.69 6.47 -5.91
N ALA A 264 2.43 6.92 -5.82
CA ALA A 264 1.30 6.06 -5.47
C ALA A 264 1.03 4.98 -6.53
N ARG A 265 1.22 5.29 -7.84
CA ARG A 265 1.11 4.29 -8.93
C ARG A 265 2.21 3.25 -8.87
N GLN A 266 3.45 3.65 -8.56
CA GLN A 266 4.55 2.68 -8.38
C GLN A 266 4.26 1.77 -7.17
N LEU A 267 3.73 2.32 -6.08
CA LEU A 267 3.31 1.55 -4.93
C LEU A 267 2.18 0.56 -5.28
N GLY A 268 1.16 1.01 -6.00
CA GLY A 268 0.07 0.14 -6.45
C GLY A 268 0.56 -1.02 -7.33
N ARG A 269 1.49 -0.76 -8.27
CA ARG A 269 2.11 -1.81 -9.10
C ARG A 269 2.90 -2.80 -8.24
N PHE A 270 3.67 -2.30 -7.28
CA PHE A 270 4.43 -3.15 -6.35
C PHE A 270 3.53 -4.07 -5.54
N ILE A 271 2.40 -3.55 -5.02
CA ILE A 271 1.39 -4.33 -4.28
C ILE A 271 0.79 -5.41 -5.19
N LYS A 272 0.42 -5.06 -6.42
CA LYS A 272 -0.14 -6.03 -7.36
C LYS A 272 0.87 -7.12 -7.72
N GLU A 273 2.11 -6.76 -8.06
CA GLU A 273 3.20 -7.73 -8.30
C GLU A 273 3.38 -8.66 -7.09
N THR A 274 3.31 -8.11 -5.89
CA THR A 274 3.42 -8.88 -4.65
C THR A 274 2.25 -9.84 -4.47
N ALA A 275 1.02 -9.39 -4.71
CA ALA A 275 -0.17 -10.22 -4.61
C ALA A 275 -0.13 -11.40 -5.61
N ASP A 276 0.29 -11.15 -6.83
CA ASP A 276 0.42 -12.18 -7.87
C ASP A 276 1.43 -13.29 -7.46
N ILE A 277 2.45 -12.96 -6.64
CA ILE A 277 3.46 -13.92 -6.14
C ILE A 277 2.96 -14.68 -4.89
N TYR A 278 2.41 -13.97 -3.90
CA TYR A 278 2.14 -14.53 -2.56
C TYR A 278 0.68 -14.90 -2.32
N SER A 279 -0.23 -14.39 -3.13
CA SER A 279 -1.69 -14.63 -3.04
C SER A 279 -2.32 -14.79 -4.44
N PRO A 280 -1.84 -15.71 -5.30
CA PRO A 280 -2.23 -15.76 -6.72
C PRO A 280 -3.73 -16.04 -6.95
N LYS A 281 -4.43 -16.57 -5.94
CA LYS A 281 -5.88 -16.83 -5.99
C LYS A 281 -6.72 -15.63 -5.54
N PHE A 282 -6.11 -14.59 -4.97
CA PHE A 282 -6.79 -13.39 -4.49
C PHE A 282 -6.24 -12.17 -5.22
N LYS A 283 -7.03 -11.55 -6.06
CA LYS A 283 -6.60 -10.56 -7.05
C LYS A 283 -6.59 -9.15 -6.48
N VAL A 284 -5.58 -8.38 -6.83
CA VAL A 284 -5.57 -6.91 -6.66
C VAL A 284 -6.08 -6.27 -7.96
N MET A 285 -7.20 -5.56 -7.86
CA MET A 285 -7.70 -4.66 -8.89
C MET A 285 -7.13 -3.26 -8.62
N LEU A 286 -6.13 -2.85 -9.41
CA LEU A 286 -5.66 -1.47 -9.34
C LEU A 286 -6.70 -0.54 -9.95
N VAL A 287 -7.14 0.43 -9.16
CA VAL A 287 -8.02 1.51 -9.59
C VAL A 287 -7.19 2.77 -9.74
N TYR A 288 -6.98 3.18 -10.97
CA TYR A 288 -6.16 4.34 -11.32
C TYR A 288 -6.90 5.65 -11.06
N ARG A 289 -7.22 5.86 -9.79
CA ARG A 289 -7.92 7.02 -9.23
C ARG A 289 -7.48 7.22 -7.79
N ARG A 290 -7.59 8.44 -7.28
CA ARG A 290 -7.26 8.76 -5.89
C ARG A 290 -8.15 7.99 -4.90
N ASP A 291 -9.46 7.94 -5.15
CA ASP A 291 -10.45 7.19 -4.39
C ASP A 291 -11.72 6.98 -5.23
N ARG A 292 -12.79 6.47 -4.62
CA ARG A 292 -14.16 6.41 -5.16
C ARG A 292 -14.62 7.80 -5.63
N TYR A 293 -15.66 7.88 -6.44
CA TYR A 293 -16.16 9.15 -6.96
C TYR A 293 -16.55 10.11 -5.83
N LEU A 294 -15.85 11.26 -5.73
CA LEU A 294 -16.09 12.36 -4.77
C LEU A 294 -16.08 11.91 -3.29
N ARG A 295 -15.39 10.82 -2.99
CA ARG A 295 -15.18 10.28 -1.65
C ARG A 295 -13.69 10.23 -1.33
N GLY A 296 -13.36 9.90 -0.09
CA GLY A 296 -12.00 9.86 0.41
C GLY A 296 -11.75 8.77 1.43
N GLY A 297 -10.61 8.83 2.08
CA GLY A 297 -10.16 7.98 3.17
C GLY A 297 -8.80 8.44 3.69
N ASP A 298 -8.28 7.79 4.70
CA ASP A 298 -7.10 8.21 5.49
C ASP A 298 -5.78 8.31 4.71
N HIS A 299 -5.70 7.75 3.51
CA HIS A 299 -4.53 7.92 2.63
C HIS A 299 -4.43 9.33 2.04
N ILE A 300 -5.55 10.07 1.94
CA ILE A 300 -5.60 11.39 1.30
C ILE A 300 -4.73 12.43 2.02
N PRO A 301 -4.76 12.58 3.35
CA PRO A 301 -3.88 13.50 4.05
C PRO A 301 -2.38 13.25 3.79
N PHE A 302 -1.99 12.00 3.54
CA PHE A 302 -0.62 11.64 3.18
C PHE A 302 -0.28 12.05 1.74
N LEU A 303 -1.20 11.82 0.79
CA LEU A 303 -1.04 12.27 -0.60
C LEU A 303 -0.90 13.79 -0.70
N GLU A 304 -1.71 14.54 0.07
CA GLU A 304 -1.65 16.01 0.15
C GLU A 304 -0.30 16.53 0.66
N ARG A 305 0.44 15.70 1.39
CA ARG A 305 1.78 16.01 1.92
C ARG A 305 2.92 15.38 1.13
N GLY A 306 2.58 14.77 -0.03
CA GLY A 306 3.56 14.22 -0.97
C GLY A 306 4.04 12.80 -0.66
N TYR A 307 3.46 12.13 0.31
CA TYR A 307 3.75 10.73 0.60
C TYR A 307 3.05 9.79 -0.39
N ALA A 308 3.69 8.70 -0.77
CA ALA A 308 3.03 7.64 -1.54
C ALA A 308 2.02 6.91 -0.65
N ALA A 309 0.74 6.98 -1.00
CA ALA A 309 -0.30 6.34 -0.22
C ALA A 309 -1.35 5.67 -1.12
N VAL A 310 -1.93 4.57 -0.63
CA VAL A 310 -2.97 3.80 -1.32
C VAL A 310 -4.07 3.39 -0.35
N ARG A 311 -5.28 3.15 -0.87
CA ARG A 311 -6.40 2.60 -0.12
C ARG A 311 -6.76 1.22 -0.63
N PHE A 312 -6.85 0.26 0.28
CA PHE A 312 -7.50 -1.03 0.07
C PHE A 312 -8.99 -0.92 0.41
N SER A 313 -9.84 -1.47 -0.45
CA SER A 313 -11.29 -1.50 -0.24
C SER A 313 -11.92 -2.67 -1.01
N GLU A 314 -13.02 -3.19 -0.50
CA GLU A 314 -13.80 -4.23 -1.17
C GLU A 314 -14.36 -3.77 -2.52
N THR A 315 -14.70 -4.72 -3.42
CA THR A 315 -15.24 -4.40 -4.75
C THR A 315 -16.74 -4.13 -4.74
N ASN A 316 -17.48 -4.73 -3.83
CA ASN A 316 -18.93 -4.75 -3.79
C ASN A 316 -19.44 -4.13 -2.49
N GLU A 317 -19.46 -2.80 -2.45
CA GLU A 317 -20.02 -2.08 -1.29
C GLU A 317 -21.55 -2.26 -1.22
N ASP A 318 -22.07 -2.50 -0.02
CA ASP A 318 -23.52 -2.57 0.26
C ASP A 318 -23.93 -1.42 1.18
N TYR A 319 -24.57 -0.42 0.60
CA TYR A 319 -25.01 0.80 1.31
C TYR A 319 -26.24 0.61 2.20
N ASP A 320 -26.86 -0.56 2.23
CA ASP A 320 -27.88 -0.90 3.20
C ASP A 320 -27.29 -1.18 4.58
N TYR A 321 -25.98 -1.50 4.62
CA TYR A 321 -25.25 -1.76 5.85
C TYR A 321 -24.36 -0.59 6.25
N GLN A 322 -23.61 -0.02 5.31
CA GLN A 322 -22.65 1.07 5.57
C GLN A 322 -23.38 2.36 6.01
N HIS A 323 -22.91 3.01 7.09
CA HIS A 323 -23.38 4.29 7.61
C HIS A 323 -24.90 4.30 7.92
N GLN A 324 -25.44 3.18 8.36
CA GLN A 324 -26.87 3.03 8.65
C GLN A 324 -27.14 2.95 10.15
N ASN A 325 -28.30 3.50 10.57
CA ASN A 325 -28.85 3.16 11.87
C ASN A 325 -29.21 1.68 11.89
N VAL A 326 -28.88 0.98 12.97
CA VAL A 326 -29.27 -0.42 13.14
C VAL A 326 -30.80 -0.50 13.31
N ARG A 327 -31.46 -1.09 12.33
CA ARG A 327 -32.93 -1.23 12.32
C ARG A 327 -33.38 -2.31 11.35
N THR A 328 -34.61 -2.77 11.59
CA THR A 328 -35.40 -3.52 10.59
C THR A 328 -36.54 -2.64 10.11
N GLU A 329 -36.64 -2.41 8.83
CA GLU A 329 -37.68 -1.59 8.21
C GLU A 329 -38.26 -2.34 7.02
N ASN A 330 -39.60 -2.51 7.00
CA ASN A 330 -40.32 -3.26 5.96
C ASN A 330 -39.76 -4.69 5.72
N GLY A 331 -39.31 -5.37 6.79
CA GLY A 331 -38.71 -6.71 6.72
C GLY A 331 -37.29 -6.77 6.24
N LYS A 332 -36.64 -5.61 5.96
CA LYS A 332 -35.24 -5.50 5.56
C LYS A 332 -34.40 -4.99 6.74
N PHE A 333 -33.25 -5.63 6.98
CA PHE A 333 -32.28 -5.21 7.97
C PHE A 333 -31.33 -4.15 7.41
N TYR A 334 -30.97 -3.17 8.25
CA TYR A 334 -29.98 -2.13 7.98
C TYR A 334 -29.02 -2.06 9.17
N GLY A 335 -27.74 -1.76 8.89
CA GLY A 335 -26.72 -1.59 9.92
C GLY A 335 -25.49 -2.44 9.64
N ASP A 336 -24.33 -1.90 9.98
CA ASP A 336 -23.03 -2.53 9.76
C ASP A 336 -22.67 -3.47 10.90
N THR A 337 -23.14 -4.72 10.81
CA THR A 337 -22.96 -5.75 11.83
C THR A 337 -22.05 -6.90 11.34
N PRO A 338 -21.46 -7.71 12.27
CA PRO A 338 -20.50 -8.77 11.91
C PRO A 338 -21.08 -9.86 10.97
N GLU A 339 -22.39 -10.00 10.89
CA GLU A 339 -23.08 -10.99 10.05
C GLU A 339 -22.87 -10.74 8.56
N PHE A 340 -22.49 -9.50 8.18
CA PHE A 340 -22.27 -9.10 6.80
C PHE A 340 -20.77 -9.03 6.44
N VAL A 341 -19.88 -9.40 7.37
CA VAL A 341 -18.42 -9.44 7.17
C VAL A 341 -17.95 -10.84 6.83
N ASP A 342 -17.24 -11.01 5.74
CA ASP A 342 -16.48 -12.22 5.42
C ASP A 342 -15.06 -12.12 6.01
N PHE A 343 -14.86 -12.68 7.18
CA PHE A 343 -13.58 -12.63 7.90
C PHE A 343 -12.44 -13.30 7.14
N SER A 344 -12.73 -14.28 6.30
CA SER A 344 -11.72 -14.90 5.42
C SER A 344 -11.28 -13.95 4.32
N TYR A 345 -12.18 -13.12 3.82
CA TYR A 345 -11.85 -12.06 2.86
C TYR A 345 -10.98 -10.99 3.53
N VAL A 346 -11.32 -10.50 4.73
CA VAL A 346 -10.47 -9.58 5.50
C VAL A 346 -9.08 -10.16 5.69
N ALA A 347 -8.98 -11.44 6.08
CA ALA A 347 -7.69 -12.12 6.24
C ALA A 347 -6.90 -12.19 4.93
N ASN A 348 -7.55 -12.35 3.76
CA ASN A 348 -6.87 -12.33 2.48
C ASN A 348 -6.33 -10.94 2.13
N VAL A 349 -7.06 -9.87 2.44
CA VAL A 349 -6.56 -8.50 2.29
C VAL A 349 -5.36 -8.27 3.22
N ALA A 350 -5.46 -8.68 4.49
CA ALA A 350 -4.36 -8.60 5.45
C ALA A 350 -3.12 -9.38 4.99
N ARG A 351 -3.27 -10.54 4.33
CA ARG A 351 -2.16 -11.30 3.74
C ARG A 351 -1.42 -10.54 2.65
N ILE A 352 -2.15 -9.80 1.79
CA ILE A 352 -1.52 -8.94 0.77
C ILE A 352 -0.77 -7.79 1.43
N ASN A 353 -1.39 -7.14 2.42
CA ASN A 353 -0.73 -6.10 3.20
C ASN A 353 0.56 -6.62 3.85
N ALA A 354 0.50 -7.77 4.52
CA ALA A 354 1.63 -8.41 5.17
C ALA A 354 2.79 -8.71 4.19
N ALA A 355 2.46 -9.29 3.03
CA ALA A 355 3.46 -9.59 2.01
C ALA A 355 4.09 -8.32 1.42
N ALA A 356 3.28 -7.29 1.13
CA ALA A 356 3.76 -6.04 0.56
C ALA A 356 4.63 -5.25 1.56
N LEU A 357 4.19 -5.12 2.81
CA LEU A 357 4.97 -4.47 3.88
C LEU A 357 6.27 -5.21 4.15
N ALA A 358 6.25 -6.55 4.22
CA ALA A 358 7.45 -7.35 4.44
C ALA A 358 8.46 -7.18 3.29
N ARG A 359 7.99 -7.25 2.03
CA ARG A 359 8.86 -7.01 0.88
C ARG A 359 9.48 -5.61 0.86
N LEU A 360 8.68 -4.59 1.18
CA LEU A 360 9.13 -3.20 1.25
C LEU A 360 10.16 -3.00 2.37
N ALA A 361 9.86 -3.55 3.55
CA ALA A 361 10.69 -3.33 4.74
C ALA A 361 11.98 -4.15 4.74
N LEU A 362 12.07 -5.25 3.97
CA LEU A 362 13.28 -6.05 3.74
C LEU A 362 14.08 -5.59 2.52
N ALA A 363 13.49 -4.83 1.59
CA ALA A 363 14.20 -4.37 0.40
C ALA A 363 15.08 -3.15 0.70
N PRO A 364 16.13 -2.88 -0.10
CA PRO A 364 16.84 -1.61 -0.02
C PRO A 364 15.91 -0.43 -0.34
N ALA A 365 16.29 0.78 0.10
CA ALA A 365 15.59 1.99 -0.29
C ALA A 365 15.54 2.13 -1.83
N ARG A 366 14.45 2.69 -2.33
CA ARG A 366 14.35 2.99 -3.77
C ARG A 366 15.44 3.98 -4.20
N PRO A 367 15.97 3.87 -5.45
CA PRO A 367 16.97 4.80 -5.95
C PRO A 367 16.51 6.26 -5.85
N LYS A 368 17.30 7.12 -5.22
CA LYS A 368 17.03 8.56 -5.11
C LYS A 368 17.61 9.30 -6.31
N ASN A 369 17.10 10.50 -6.61
CA ASN A 369 17.55 11.39 -7.69
C ASN A 369 17.70 10.70 -9.05
N ALA A 370 16.77 9.78 -9.34
CA ALA A 370 16.73 9.11 -10.64
C ALA A 370 16.42 10.12 -11.74
N VAL A 371 17.31 10.21 -12.72
CA VAL A 371 17.18 11.11 -13.88
C VAL A 371 17.42 10.39 -15.19
N MET A 372 16.69 10.83 -16.21
CA MET A 372 16.91 10.50 -17.61
C MET A 372 17.63 11.66 -18.27
N VAL A 373 18.78 11.41 -18.88
CA VAL A 373 19.58 12.44 -19.55
C VAL A 373 18.88 12.90 -20.82
N THR A 374 18.49 14.16 -20.88
CA THR A 374 17.74 14.77 -22.00
C THR A 374 18.52 15.85 -22.74
N THR A 375 19.76 16.15 -22.30
CA THR A 375 20.63 17.15 -22.92
C THR A 375 21.22 16.74 -24.28
N ARG A 376 21.11 15.46 -24.63
CA ARG A 376 21.58 14.92 -25.91
C ARG A 376 20.42 14.27 -26.65
N LEU A 377 20.32 14.57 -27.94
CA LEU A 377 19.43 13.87 -28.86
C LEU A 377 20.09 12.58 -29.34
N GLY A 378 19.32 11.52 -29.48
CA GLY A 378 19.82 10.22 -29.95
C GLY A 378 18.82 9.11 -29.61
N ASN A 379 19.08 7.92 -30.13
CA ASN A 379 18.25 6.74 -29.90
C ASN A 379 18.66 5.95 -28.65
N ASP A 380 19.71 6.37 -27.97
CA ASP A 380 20.11 5.80 -26.67
C ASP A 380 19.43 6.54 -25.53
N THR A 381 19.12 5.81 -24.46
CA THR A 381 18.62 6.38 -23.20
C THR A 381 19.66 6.20 -22.10
N GLU A 382 20.21 7.29 -21.62
CA GLU A 382 21.11 7.32 -20.46
C GLU A 382 20.31 7.62 -19.20
N LEU A 383 20.43 6.75 -18.19
CA LEU A 383 19.82 6.86 -16.87
C LEU A 383 20.89 7.05 -15.81
N LYS A 384 20.62 7.87 -14.80
CA LYS A 384 21.49 8.11 -13.63
C LYS A 384 20.68 8.12 -12.34
N TRP A 385 21.29 7.74 -11.22
CA TRP A 385 20.67 7.72 -9.89
C TRP A 385 21.73 7.75 -8.80
N ASP A 386 21.32 8.05 -7.57
CA ASP A 386 22.24 7.99 -6.43
C ASP A 386 22.55 6.56 -6.02
N ALA A 387 23.77 6.35 -5.52
CA ALA A 387 24.15 5.07 -4.92
C ALA A 387 23.29 4.75 -3.70
N SER A 388 22.88 3.49 -3.55
CA SER A 388 22.25 3.01 -2.33
C SER A 388 23.25 3.02 -1.17
N THR A 389 22.77 3.36 0.02
CA THR A 389 23.54 3.26 1.27
C THR A 389 23.42 1.90 1.95
N ALA A 390 22.62 0.97 1.41
CA ALA A 390 22.47 -0.38 1.96
C ALA A 390 23.76 -1.19 1.81
N GLU A 391 24.26 -1.76 2.90
CA GLU A 391 25.52 -2.54 2.91
C GLU A 391 25.43 -3.84 2.11
N ASP A 392 24.23 -4.37 1.97
CA ASP A 392 23.94 -5.61 1.28
C ASP A 392 23.46 -5.42 -0.16
N ILE A 393 23.56 -4.21 -0.72
CA ILE A 393 23.19 -3.94 -2.11
C ILE A 393 23.89 -4.92 -3.08
N ALA A 394 23.13 -5.57 -3.97
CA ALA A 394 23.65 -6.36 -5.08
C ALA A 394 23.80 -5.53 -6.35
N GLY A 395 22.95 -4.51 -6.51
CA GLY A 395 22.95 -3.62 -7.65
C GLY A 395 21.57 -3.11 -8.01
N TYR A 396 21.40 -2.77 -9.28
CA TYR A 396 20.19 -2.15 -9.77
C TYR A 396 19.62 -2.90 -10.96
N GLU A 397 18.31 -2.76 -11.12
CA GLU A 397 17.58 -3.28 -12.27
C GLU A 397 16.87 -2.11 -12.96
N ILE A 398 17.12 -1.94 -14.25
CA ILE A 398 16.35 -1.05 -15.10
C ILE A 398 15.11 -1.83 -15.53
N VAL A 399 13.96 -1.23 -15.39
CA VAL A 399 12.68 -1.73 -15.91
C VAL A 399 12.19 -0.81 -17.00
N TRP A 400 11.48 -1.37 -18.00
CA TRP A 400 10.87 -0.55 -19.05
C TRP A 400 9.59 -1.19 -19.56
N ARG A 401 8.78 -0.36 -20.21
CA ARG A 401 7.52 -0.75 -20.79
C ARG A 401 7.18 0.11 -22.01
N ASP A 402 6.36 -0.42 -22.90
CA ASP A 402 5.71 0.36 -23.93
C ASP A 402 4.87 1.48 -23.30
N THR A 403 4.70 2.61 -24.01
CA THR A 403 3.97 3.78 -23.53
C THR A 403 2.47 3.53 -23.31
N VAL A 404 1.90 2.49 -23.94
CA VAL A 404 0.50 2.07 -23.75
C VAL A 404 0.33 1.05 -22.63
N GLU A 405 1.39 0.46 -22.13
CA GLU A 405 1.33 -0.54 -21.08
C GLU A 405 1.22 0.09 -19.70
N ALA A 406 0.43 -0.54 -18.81
CA ALA A 406 0.25 -0.06 -17.44
C ALA A 406 1.31 -0.58 -16.47
N PHE A 407 1.97 -1.71 -16.79
CA PHE A 407 2.89 -2.43 -15.92
C PHE A 407 4.28 -2.53 -16.55
N TRP A 408 5.30 -2.65 -15.69
CA TRP A 408 6.67 -2.93 -16.12
C TRP A 408 6.74 -4.34 -16.72
N THR A 409 6.97 -4.42 -18.01
CA THR A 409 6.94 -5.69 -18.78
C THR A 409 8.33 -6.27 -19.02
N ASN A 410 9.35 -5.42 -18.93
CA ASN A 410 10.73 -5.81 -19.19
C ASN A 410 11.64 -5.37 -18.05
N SER A 411 12.74 -6.10 -17.87
CA SER A 411 13.77 -5.73 -16.88
C SER A 411 15.17 -6.20 -17.29
N ARG A 412 16.20 -5.48 -16.80
CA ARG A 412 17.60 -5.81 -16.97
C ARG A 412 18.40 -5.46 -15.72
N PHE A 413 19.02 -6.47 -15.11
CA PHE A 413 19.99 -6.24 -14.04
C PHE A 413 21.28 -5.64 -14.63
N VAL A 414 21.75 -4.52 -14.06
CA VAL A 414 22.88 -3.74 -14.57
C VAL A 414 24.08 -3.73 -13.63
N GLY A 415 24.02 -4.46 -12.51
CA GLY A 415 25.07 -4.48 -11.50
C GLY A 415 24.99 -3.28 -10.55
N ASN A 416 26.01 -3.14 -9.69
CA ASN A 416 26.09 -2.03 -8.72
C ASN A 416 26.75 -0.81 -9.38
N VAL A 417 25.98 -0.10 -10.19
CA VAL A 417 26.37 1.11 -10.92
C VAL A 417 25.38 2.23 -10.65
N THR A 418 25.77 3.47 -10.86
CA THR A 418 24.91 4.66 -10.69
C THR A 418 24.49 5.32 -11.99
N SER A 419 24.88 4.71 -13.11
CA SER A 419 24.43 5.12 -14.44
C SER A 419 24.45 3.93 -15.40
N PHE A 420 23.58 3.98 -16.40
CA PHE A 420 23.54 2.97 -17.46
C PHE A 420 22.94 3.55 -18.75
N VAL A 421 23.47 3.09 -19.90
CA VAL A 421 22.97 3.46 -21.21
C VAL A 421 22.21 2.27 -21.81
N MET A 422 20.94 2.49 -22.13
CA MET A 422 20.11 1.57 -22.90
C MET A 422 20.30 1.89 -24.38
N SER A 423 21.21 1.15 -25.06
CA SER A 423 21.55 1.39 -26.46
C SER A 423 20.40 1.01 -27.39
N ASP A 424 20.17 1.82 -28.42
CA ASP A 424 19.10 1.69 -29.42
C ASP A 424 17.68 1.62 -28.81
N MET A 425 17.50 2.16 -27.61
CA MET A 425 16.21 2.25 -26.93
C MET A 425 15.88 3.72 -26.65
N SER A 426 15.18 4.36 -27.57
CA SER A 426 14.80 5.76 -27.45
C SER A 426 13.85 6.00 -26.28
N LYS A 427 14.18 7.03 -25.47
CA LYS A 427 13.29 7.55 -24.42
C LYS A 427 11.95 8.09 -24.95
N ASP A 428 11.86 8.34 -26.24
CA ASP A 428 10.60 8.79 -26.88
C ASP A 428 9.61 7.64 -27.13
N ASN A 429 10.12 6.38 -27.11
CA ASN A 429 9.31 5.19 -27.42
C ASN A 429 8.98 4.37 -26.16
N TRP A 430 9.71 4.56 -25.06
CA TRP A 430 9.60 3.72 -23.87
C TRP A 430 9.52 4.54 -22.59
N PHE A 431 8.79 4.02 -21.61
CA PHE A 431 8.96 4.45 -20.23
C PHE A 431 10.01 3.58 -19.52
N PHE A 432 10.85 4.22 -18.71
CA PHE A 432 11.91 3.57 -17.94
C PHE A 432 11.72 3.80 -16.44
N GLY A 433 12.23 2.87 -15.65
CA GLY A 433 12.31 2.98 -14.21
C GLY A 433 13.55 2.27 -13.67
N ILE A 434 13.94 2.59 -12.45
CA ILE A 434 15.09 1.99 -11.77
C ILE A 434 14.64 1.45 -10.42
N ARG A 435 15.08 0.23 -10.05
CA ARG A 435 14.90 -0.30 -8.70
C ARG A 435 16.19 -0.92 -8.18
N ALA A 436 16.40 -0.83 -6.88
CA ALA A 436 17.53 -1.43 -6.18
C ALA A 436 17.23 -2.90 -5.85
N ILE A 437 18.27 -3.72 -5.80
CA ILE A 437 18.18 -5.15 -5.45
C ILE A 437 19.29 -5.46 -4.45
N ASP A 438 18.95 -6.13 -3.34
CA ASP A 438 19.91 -6.62 -2.36
C ASP A 438 20.49 -8.00 -2.74
N LYS A 439 21.41 -8.49 -1.91
CA LYS A 439 22.04 -9.82 -2.12
C LYS A 439 21.08 -10.99 -1.91
N LEU A 440 19.96 -10.78 -1.22
CA LEU A 440 18.89 -11.76 -1.01
C LEU A 440 17.84 -11.73 -2.14
N GLY A 441 17.93 -10.75 -3.06
CA GLY A 441 17.02 -10.59 -4.19
C GLY A 441 15.77 -9.78 -3.86
N ASN A 442 15.70 -9.10 -2.71
CA ASN A 442 14.63 -8.17 -2.41
C ASN A 442 14.75 -6.96 -3.34
N LYS A 443 13.64 -6.58 -3.92
CA LYS A 443 13.56 -5.49 -4.89
C LYS A 443 12.79 -4.32 -4.28
N SER A 444 13.37 -3.12 -4.38
CA SER A 444 12.70 -1.88 -3.97
C SER A 444 11.52 -1.55 -4.89
N GLN A 445 10.72 -0.57 -4.49
CA GLN A 445 9.83 0.12 -5.43
C GLN A 445 10.64 0.72 -6.58
N VAL A 446 9.98 0.90 -7.73
CA VAL A 446 10.58 1.55 -8.90
C VAL A 446 10.61 3.07 -8.70
N SER A 447 11.75 3.68 -8.96
CA SER A 447 11.87 5.13 -9.14
C SER A 447 11.69 5.48 -10.61
N TYR A 448 10.72 6.35 -10.89
CA TYR A 448 10.51 6.90 -12.23
C TYR A 448 11.47 8.09 -12.44
N PRO A 449 12.37 8.06 -13.47
CA PRO A 449 13.38 9.09 -13.63
C PRO A 449 12.78 10.39 -14.17
N LYS A 450 13.15 11.52 -13.56
CA LYS A 450 12.84 12.84 -14.09
C LYS A 450 13.82 13.22 -15.19
N PRO A 451 13.44 14.03 -16.22
CA PRO A 451 14.41 14.53 -17.18
C PRO A 451 15.43 15.44 -16.49
N SER A 452 16.69 15.37 -16.95
CA SER A 452 17.81 16.15 -16.38
C SER A 452 17.74 17.66 -16.65
N GLY A 453 16.73 18.11 -17.39
CA GLY A 453 16.65 19.46 -17.92
C GLY A 453 17.34 19.58 -19.31
N ARG A 454 17.08 20.66 -19.97
CA ARG A 454 17.77 21.06 -21.23
C ARG A 454 18.83 22.11 -20.97
#